data_5652be10f6b43407b268600510e80a11
#
_entry.id   5652be10f6b43407b268600510e80a11
#
_cell.length_a   1.000
_cell.length_b   1.000
_cell.length_c   1.000
_cell.angle_alpha   90.00
_cell.angle_beta   90.00
_cell.angle_gamma   90.00
#
_symmetry.space_group_name_H-M   'P 1'
#
loop_
_entity.id
_entity.type
_entity.pdbx_description
1 polymer ?
#
loop_
_entity_poly.entity_id
_entity_poly.type
_entity_poly.pdbx_seq_one_letter_code
_entity_poly.pdbx_strand_id
1 'polypeptide(L)'
;MNRFKIKTEVRFNKNALDTLREFKNAAVVIITDKFMASSGLLQKITDRLENCAITVFDGILPDPTTELIAAGLKVVLKAQAQIVIALGGGSAIDAAKSMVFMAERNTGRDLTLVAI
;
A
#
# COMPACT_ATOMS: atom_id res chain seq x y z
N MET A 1 -2.84 0.12 26.94
CA MET A 1 -2.45 1.09 25.92
C MET A 1 -2.75 0.59 24.53
N ASN A 2 -3.49 1.36 23.82
CA ASN A 2 -3.89 0.97 22.48
C ASN A 2 -2.88 1.40 21.43
N ARG A 3 -2.52 0.48 20.55
CA ARG A 3 -1.55 0.73 19.50
C ARG A 3 -2.08 0.47 18.10
N PHE A 4 -3.39 0.27 17.99
CA PHE A 4 -3.95 -0.16 16.72
C PHE A 4 -4.48 1.00 15.91
N LYS A 5 -3.63 1.97 15.73
CA LYS A 5 -3.96 3.15 14.99
C LYS A 5 -3.34 3.04 13.62
N ILE A 6 -4.16 3.06 12.60
CA ILE A 6 -3.68 3.06 11.22
C ILE A 6 -3.79 4.47 10.70
N LYS A 7 -2.67 5.02 10.25
CA LYS A 7 -2.66 6.33 9.61
C LYS A 7 -3.11 6.17 8.18
N THR A 8 -4.39 6.40 7.94
CA THR A 8 -4.96 6.25 6.62
C THR A 8 -5.24 7.61 6.02
N GLU A 9 -4.67 7.87 4.86
CA GLU A 9 -4.95 9.06 4.08
C GLU A 9 -5.63 8.64 2.81
N VAL A 10 -6.74 9.29 2.49
CA VAL A 10 -7.51 8.96 1.31
C VAL A 10 -7.45 10.11 0.33
N ARG A 11 -7.10 9.82 -0.91
CA ARG A 11 -6.89 10.83 -1.94
C ARG A 11 -7.71 10.46 -3.16
N PHE A 12 -8.62 11.35 -3.56
CA PHE A 12 -9.60 11.05 -4.58
C PHE A 12 -9.57 11.92 -5.83
N ASN A 13 -8.81 13.02 -5.83
CA ASN A 13 -8.81 13.90 -6.99
C ASN A 13 -7.47 13.82 -7.70
N LYS A 14 -7.37 14.47 -8.86
CA LYS A 14 -6.15 14.35 -9.64
C LYS A 14 -4.93 14.98 -8.96
N ASN A 15 -5.14 15.89 -8.04
CA ASN A 15 -4.03 16.46 -7.28
C ASN A 15 -3.52 15.49 -6.21
N ALA A 16 -4.28 14.44 -5.91
CA ALA A 16 -3.86 13.43 -4.95
C ALA A 16 -2.55 12.76 -5.34
N LEU A 17 -2.35 12.55 -6.64
CA LEU A 17 -1.11 11.93 -7.09
C LEU A 17 0.12 12.78 -6.78
N ASP A 18 -0.02 14.09 -6.90
CA ASP A 18 1.11 14.99 -6.67
C ASP A 18 1.51 15.04 -5.20
N THR A 19 0.58 14.78 -4.29
CA THR A 19 0.91 14.75 -2.86
C THR A 19 1.81 13.57 -2.50
N LEU A 20 1.89 12.55 -3.37
CA LEU A 20 2.82 11.45 -3.16
C LEU A 20 4.28 11.91 -3.18
N ARG A 21 4.55 13.05 -3.77
CA ARG A 21 5.91 13.60 -3.82
C ARG A 21 6.47 13.95 -2.45
N GLU A 22 5.60 14.00 -1.42
CA GLU A 22 6.04 14.15 -0.04
C GLU A 22 6.82 12.95 0.46
N PHE A 23 6.53 11.77 -0.08
CA PHE A 23 7.16 10.54 0.38
C PHE A 23 8.45 10.33 -0.39
N LYS A 24 9.56 10.63 0.27
CA LYS A 24 10.88 10.51 -0.34
C LYS A 24 11.75 9.60 0.51
N ASN A 25 12.63 8.89 -0.15
CA ASN A 25 13.62 8.05 0.54
C ASN A 25 12.98 7.02 1.47
N ALA A 26 11.84 6.49 1.07
CA ALA A 26 11.07 5.57 1.89
C ALA A 26 10.93 4.22 1.23
N ALA A 27 10.64 3.20 2.03
CA ALA A 27 10.27 1.88 1.52
C ALA A 27 8.75 1.86 1.33
N VAL A 28 8.31 1.61 0.12
CA VAL A 28 6.90 1.68 -0.27
C VAL A 28 6.47 0.35 -0.87
N VAL A 29 5.34 -0.16 -0.42
CA VAL A 29 4.70 -1.31 -1.05
C VAL A 29 3.38 -0.86 -1.64
N ILE A 30 3.15 -1.17 -2.90
CA ILE A 30 1.91 -0.85 -3.59
C ILE A 30 1.09 -2.13 -3.72
N ILE A 31 -0.10 -2.12 -3.15
CA ILE A 31 -1.03 -3.25 -3.17
C ILE A 31 -2.08 -2.98 -4.24
N THR A 32 -2.16 -3.83 -5.24
CA THR A 32 -3.04 -3.59 -6.38
C THR A 32 -3.40 -4.91 -7.06
N ASP A 33 -4.11 -4.83 -8.16
CA ASP A 33 -4.43 -5.97 -9.01
C ASP A 33 -3.74 -5.81 -10.36
N LYS A 34 -3.81 -6.87 -11.18
CA LYS A 34 -3.11 -6.87 -12.46
C LYS A 34 -3.66 -5.86 -13.46
N PHE A 35 -4.95 -5.62 -13.41
CA PHE A 35 -5.57 -4.63 -14.29
C PHE A 35 -5.02 -3.24 -14.00
N MET A 36 -5.03 -2.84 -12.72
CA MET A 36 -4.54 -1.53 -12.34
C MET A 36 -3.03 -1.41 -12.57
N ALA A 37 -2.30 -2.50 -12.34
CA ALA A 37 -0.86 -2.48 -12.58
C ALA A 37 -0.52 -2.21 -14.04
N SER A 38 -1.37 -2.67 -14.96
CA SER A 38 -1.14 -2.48 -16.39
C SER A 38 -1.80 -1.22 -16.97
N SER A 39 -2.54 -0.48 -16.16
CA SER A 39 -3.37 0.62 -16.65
C SER A 39 -2.61 1.91 -16.92
N GLY A 40 -1.36 1.99 -16.53
CA GLY A 40 -0.58 3.23 -16.62
C GLY A 40 -0.67 4.08 -15.37
N LEU A 41 -1.67 3.86 -14.52
CA LEU A 41 -1.81 4.62 -13.28
C LEU A 41 -0.70 4.27 -12.30
N LEU A 42 -0.29 2.99 -12.29
CA LEU A 42 0.83 2.57 -11.45
C LEU A 42 2.09 3.35 -11.79
N GLN A 43 2.36 3.54 -13.07
CA GLN A 43 3.53 4.30 -13.49
C GLN A 43 3.46 5.75 -13.00
N LYS A 44 2.27 6.34 -13.03
CA LYS A 44 2.10 7.71 -12.52
C LYS A 44 2.40 7.79 -11.04
N ILE A 45 2.07 6.75 -10.28
CA ILE A 45 2.36 6.70 -8.85
C ILE A 45 3.86 6.57 -8.64
N THR A 46 4.51 5.62 -9.31
CA THR A 46 5.93 5.38 -9.09
C THR A 46 6.78 6.56 -9.54
N ASP A 47 6.34 7.28 -10.57
CA ASP A 47 7.05 8.47 -11.04
C ASP A 47 7.12 9.56 -9.97
N ARG A 48 6.19 9.55 -9.03
CA ARG A 48 6.10 10.57 -7.99
C ARG A 48 6.79 10.18 -6.70
N LEU A 49 7.20 8.92 -6.57
CA LEU A 49 7.85 8.41 -5.35
C LEU A 49 9.37 8.49 -5.52
N GLU A 50 9.89 9.67 -5.27
CA GLU A 50 11.28 9.99 -5.53
C GLU A 50 12.22 9.26 -4.59
N ASN A 51 13.18 8.54 -5.17
CA ASN A 51 14.20 7.83 -4.41
C ASN A 51 13.64 6.83 -3.39
N CYS A 52 12.49 6.25 -3.71
CA CYS A 52 11.87 5.26 -2.85
C CYS A 52 12.21 3.84 -3.32
N ALA A 53 12.31 2.92 -2.35
CA ALA A 53 12.40 1.51 -2.67
C ALA A 53 10.98 0.99 -2.83
N ILE A 54 10.57 0.72 -4.06
CA ILE A 54 9.18 0.37 -4.38
C ILE A 54 9.06 -1.11 -4.67
N THR A 55 8.10 -1.75 -4.00
CA THR A 55 7.72 -3.13 -4.28
C THR A 55 6.25 -3.13 -4.63
N VAL A 56 5.87 -3.86 -5.68
CA VAL A 56 4.47 -3.94 -6.12
C VAL A 56 3.96 -5.35 -5.86
N PHE A 57 2.83 -5.44 -5.17
CA PHE A 57 2.10 -6.68 -5.01
C PHE A 57 0.80 -6.53 -5.82
N ASP A 58 0.74 -7.19 -6.96
CA ASP A 58 -0.38 -7.03 -7.90
C ASP A 58 -1.32 -8.23 -7.93
N GLY A 59 -1.30 -9.03 -6.90
CA GLY A 59 -2.06 -10.26 -6.83
C GLY A 59 -3.46 -10.16 -6.26
N ILE A 60 -3.95 -8.95 -5.97
CA ILE A 60 -5.26 -8.81 -5.35
C ILE A 60 -6.36 -9.27 -6.31
N LEU A 61 -7.28 -10.08 -5.77
CA LEU A 61 -8.46 -10.58 -6.48
C LEU A 61 -9.70 -10.12 -5.72
N PRO A 62 -10.88 -10.11 -6.37
CA PRO A 62 -12.12 -9.87 -5.64
C PRO A 62 -12.24 -10.88 -4.50
N ASP A 63 -12.75 -10.45 -3.35
CA ASP A 63 -12.88 -11.28 -2.14
C ASP A 63 -11.56 -11.97 -1.77
N PRO A 64 -10.54 -11.20 -1.40
CA PRO A 64 -9.22 -11.79 -1.11
C PRO A 64 -9.28 -12.83 -0.02
N THR A 65 -8.59 -13.94 -0.23
CA THR A 65 -8.53 -15.02 0.75
C THR A 65 -7.50 -14.70 1.84
N THR A 66 -7.58 -15.46 2.94
CA THR A 66 -6.58 -15.35 4.00
C THR A 66 -5.17 -15.61 3.46
N GLU A 67 -5.05 -16.59 2.56
CA GLU A 67 -3.76 -16.92 1.96
C GLU A 67 -3.21 -15.76 1.14
N LEU A 68 -4.09 -15.07 0.41
CA LEU A 68 -3.67 -13.93 -0.40
C LEU A 68 -3.22 -12.77 0.48
N ILE A 69 -3.96 -12.49 1.54
CA ILE A 69 -3.58 -11.47 2.51
C ILE A 69 -2.23 -11.81 3.14
N ALA A 70 -2.03 -13.08 3.50
CA ALA A 70 -0.77 -13.52 4.09
C ALA A 70 0.39 -13.34 3.12
N ALA A 71 0.17 -13.62 1.83
CA ALA A 71 1.22 -13.43 0.82
C ALA A 71 1.62 -11.96 0.72
N GLY A 72 0.63 -11.06 0.71
CA GLY A 72 0.91 -9.62 0.67
C GLY A 72 1.59 -9.13 1.93
N LEU A 73 1.18 -9.66 3.08
CA LEU A 73 1.82 -9.31 4.35
C LEU A 73 3.29 -9.67 4.34
N LYS A 74 3.66 -10.83 3.79
CA LYS A 74 5.07 -11.21 3.68
C LYS A 74 5.85 -10.19 2.86
N VAL A 75 5.25 -9.69 1.80
CA VAL A 75 5.88 -8.67 0.96
C VAL A 75 6.11 -7.39 1.76
N VAL A 76 5.10 -6.96 2.50
CA VAL A 76 5.18 -5.74 3.31
C VAL A 76 6.28 -5.87 4.36
N LEU A 77 6.34 -7.03 5.04
CA LEU A 77 7.33 -7.26 6.08
C LEU A 77 8.75 -7.36 5.50
N LYS A 78 8.90 -8.08 4.40
CA LYS A 78 10.21 -8.25 3.78
C LYS A 78 10.76 -6.94 3.26
N ALA A 79 9.89 -6.10 2.72
CA ALA A 79 10.30 -4.79 2.20
C ALA A 79 10.56 -3.79 3.31
N GLN A 80 10.21 -4.13 4.55
CA GLN A 80 10.28 -3.20 5.68
C GLN A 80 9.54 -1.90 5.36
N ALA A 81 8.35 -2.06 4.83
CA ALA A 81 7.56 -0.93 4.31
C ALA A 81 7.29 0.11 5.39
N GLN A 82 7.45 1.34 5.02
CA GLN A 82 7.05 2.48 5.83
C GLN A 82 5.72 3.04 5.34
N ILE A 83 5.45 2.86 4.06
CA ILE A 83 4.24 3.36 3.39
C ILE A 83 3.66 2.22 2.56
N VAL A 84 2.35 2.04 2.68
CA VAL A 84 1.60 1.10 1.86
C VAL A 84 0.59 1.90 1.07
N ILE A 85 0.60 1.73 -0.24
CA ILE A 85 -0.35 2.42 -1.14
C ILE A 85 -1.31 1.38 -1.68
N ALA A 86 -2.60 1.57 -1.44
CA ALA A 86 -3.64 0.73 -2.01
C ALA A 86 -4.14 1.40 -3.28
N LEU A 87 -3.96 0.74 -4.41
CA LEU A 87 -4.38 1.25 -5.71
C LEU A 87 -5.48 0.35 -6.26
N GLY A 88 -6.68 0.89 -6.42
CA GLY A 88 -7.78 0.14 -7.00
C GLY A 88 -9.06 0.31 -6.20
N GLY A 89 -9.92 -0.70 -6.26
CA GLY A 89 -11.21 -0.66 -5.60
C GLY A 89 -11.17 -1.15 -4.16
N GLY A 90 -12.36 -1.44 -3.63
CA GLY A 90 -12.54 -1.84 -2.24
C GLY A 90 -11.72 -3.05 -1.84
N SER A 91 -11.56 -4.04 -2.73
CA SER A 91 -10.79 -5.23 -2.40
C SER A 91 -9.33 -4.91 -2.11
N ALA A 92 -8.73 -4.01 -2.89
CA ALA A 92 -7.34 -3.61 -2.67
C ALA A 92 -7.20 -2.82 -1.37
N ILE A 93 -8.14 -1.91 -1.12
CA ILE A 93 -8.11 -1.08 0.09
C ILE A 93 -8.28 -1.95 1.33
N ASP A 94 -9.27 -2.84 1.33
CA ASP A 94 -9.53 -3.70 2.49
C ASP A 94 -8.38 -4.64 2.75
N ALA A 95 -7.80 -5.22 1.69
CA ALA A 95 -6.65 -6.10 1.83
C ALA A 95 -5.45 -5.34 2.41
N ALA A 96 -5.21 -4.13 1.90
CA ALA A 96 -4.10 -3.32 2.39
C ALA A 96 -4.28 -2.93 3.86
N LYS A 97 -5.51 -2.61 4.27
CA LYS A 97 -5.78 -2.33 5.68
C LYS A 97 -5.43 -3.50 6.58
N SER A 98 -5.81 -4.71 6.16
CA SER A 98 -5.50 -5.92 6.93
C SER A 98 -4.00 -6.15 7.00
N MET A 99 -3.30 -5.97 5.90
CA MET A 99 -1.85 -6.15 5.86
C MET A 99 -1.14 -5.14 6.76
N VAL A 100 -1.56 -3.87 6.71
CA VAL A 100 -0.97 -2.83 7.54
C VAL A 100 -1.21 -3.11 9.01
N PHE A 101 -2.44 -3.48 9.37
CA PHE A 101 -2.77 -3.80 10.75
C PHE A 101 -1.87 -4.92 11.29
N MET A 102 -1.74 -6.00 10.54
CA MET A 102 -0.93 -7.13 10.95
C MET A 102 0.56 -6.78 10.99
N ALA A 103 1.03 -5.98 10.04
CA ALA A 103 2.43 -5.57 10.00
C ALA A 103 2.76 -4.68 11.20
N GLU A 104 1.87 -3.77 11.56
CA GLU A 104 2.08 -2.93 12.73
C GLU A 104 2.14 -3.74 14.01
N ARG A 105 1.24 -4.74 14.13
CA ARG A 105 1.28 -5.63 15.29
C ARG A 105 2.55 -6.45 15.34
N ASN A 106 3.03 -6.88 14.18
CA ASN A 106 4.20 -7.75 14.09
C ASN A 106 5.49 -7.00 14.41
N THR A 107 5.60 -5.77 13.92
CA THR A 107 6.85 -5.00 14.03
C THR A 107 6.86 -3.98 15.16
N GLY A 108 5.69 -3.62 15.67
CA GLY A 108 5.58 -2.54 16.67
C GLY A 108 5.77 -1.15 16.08
N ARG A 109 5.81 -1.02 14.76
CA ARG A 109 6.00 0.28 14.10
C ARG A 109 4.73 0.67 13.36
N ASP A 110 4.47 1.98 13.33
CA ASP A 110 3.34 2.52 12.56
C ASP A 110 3.71 2.62 11.09
N LEU A 111 2.76 2.26 10.25
CA LEU A 111 2.88 2.43 8.80
C LEU A 111 1.88 3.49 8.34
N THR A 112 2.17 4.14 7.23
CA THR A 112 1.23 5.06 6.60
C THR A 112 0.52 4.31 5.48
N LEU A 113 -0.80 4.39 5.46
CA LEU A 113 -1.61 3.77 4.41
C LEU A 113 -2.26 4.87 3.59
N VAL A 114 -2.04 4.84 2.30
CA VAL A 114 -2.64 5.78 1.35
C VAL A 114 -3.51 4.99 0.40
N ALA A 115 -4.75 5.41 0.22
CA ALA A 115 -5.68 4.77 -0.72
C ALA A 115 -5.90 5.69 -1.92
N ILE A 116 -5.75 5.15 -3.11
CA ILE A 116 -5.91 5.89 -4.37
C ILE A 116 -6.95 5.23 -5.26
#